data_fcf0cfd8bee2f26ad37fdd585b1f2930
#
_entry.id   fcf0cfd8bee2f26ad37fdd585b1f2930
#
_cell.length_a   1.000
_cell.length_b   1.000
_cell.length_c   1.000
_cell.angle_alpha   90.00
_cell.angle_beta   90.00
_cell.angle_gamma   90.00
#
_symmetry.space_group_name_H-M   'P 1'
#
loop_
_entity.id
_entity.type
_entity.pdbx_description
1 polymer ?
#
loop_
_entity_poly.entity_id
_entity_poly.type
_entity_poly.pdbx_seq_one_letter_code
_entity_poly.pdbx_strand_id
1 'polypeptide(L)'
;MASNEMQAQPLEDMGGNKDPFAIGMLFPLFRAALWGLTGYFAAAWITAALLGSVIVDPLPATVGYVAGLICWLLGSGLWEGWIRRAFGGKEAPSFTGVERYFRFGPDSKSTAVRYVVFNVVAFFFAGMAAMAIRVQLLTPDSTSWWMSEIQYNETFGIHGLMMLLAVAASAIVGGVGYYLIPLMLGTRNVVFPKLLGLSWWLLPPAAFAVFMSPTIGGFQTGWWGYPPLAQNSGSGIVFYVLGAATLLMASLLGAINIAGTMVYMRAKGMTLGRVPIFVWGLFAAATILIVESPATYTGALMDLSDMIAGSHFYTGPTGHPLAYMDQFWFLFHPEVYVFALPAFAIWLEILPAAAKRPLFARGWAIAGLVGVSMLGAMLGVHHYFTAVSDARMPIFMTITETVSIPTGFIYLSAIGTIWGGRLRINAAVLLILMAMMNFLVGGLTGIFNADVPADLQLHNTYWVVAHFHYTMLGGVIFTWIGALYWWFPKVTGRKINEFWGKFHAWWFFVFFNCTFFPMFIAGLDGMNRRIAIYLPYLHNINLFMSISSFFLGAGFLIPLANLVYSWRYGPKADANPWGSKGLEWQVKSPTPYVPYPATIEPEVVGPNDNYAPGAKEPFVWVSTPSK
;
A
#
# COMPACT_ATOMS: atom_id res chain seq x y z
N MET A 1 -20.86 -40.13 -5.28
CA MET A 1 -21.78 -39.90 -6.41
C MET A 1 -22.87 -38.96 -5.93
N ALA A 2 -22.79 -37.71 -6.26
CA ALA A 2 -23.87 -36.74 -6.35
C ALA A 2 -23.27 -35.50 -7.03
N SER A 3 -23.16 -35.62 -8.37
CA SER A 3 -22.99 -34.49 -9.27
C SER A 3 -24.34 -33.84 -9.45
N ASN A 4 -24.76 -32.98 -8.52
CA ASN A 4 -25.88 -32.10 -8.76
C ASN A 4 -25.35 -30.82 -9.39
N GLU A 5 -25.64 -30.71 -10.68
CA GLU A 5 -25.59 -29.49 -11.46
C GLU A 5 -26.31 -28.38 -10.72
N MET A 6 -25.52 -27.48 -10.09
CA MET A 6 -26.04 -26.15 -9.77
C MET A 6 -26.23 -25.41 -11.09
N GLN A 7 -27.42 -25.58 -11.70
CA GLN A 7 -27.85 -24.67 -12.75
C GLN A 7 -27.82 -23.25 -12.18
N ALA A 8 -26.81 -22.53 -12.58
CA ALA A 8 -26.82 -21.08 -12.44
C ALA A 8 -28.06 -20.59 -13.18
N GLN A 9 -29.00 -19.95 -12.48
CA GLN A 9 -29.97 -19.09 -13.17
C GLN A 9 -29.15 -18.18 -14.09
N PRO A 10 -29.48 -18.09 -15.38
CA PRO A 10 -28.86 -17.13 -16.26
C PRO A 10 -29.03 -15.77 -15.61
N LEU A 11 -27.96 -15.01 -15.55
CA LEU A 11 -28.04 -13.56 -15.30
C LEU A 11 -28.94 -13.03 -16.42
N GLU A 12 -30.24 -12.89 -16.15
CA GLU A 12 -31.15 -12.18 -17.03
C GLU A 12 -30.48 -10.87 -17.37
N ASP A 13 -30.33 -10.67 -18.64
CA ASP A 13 -29.86 -9.49 -19.32
C ASP A 13 -30.72 -8.32 -18.85
N MET A 14 -30.32 -7.73 -17.71
CA MET A 14 -30.90 -6.48 -17.24
C MET A 14 -30.43 -5.44 -18.23
N GLY A 15 -31.27 -5.11 -19.19
CA GLY A 15 -31.07 -4.17 -20.27
C GLY A 15 -30.46 -2.83 -19.83
N GLY A 16 -29.17 -2.87 -19.56
CA GLY A 16 -28.32 -1.71 -19.39
C GLY A 16 -27.94 -1.22 -20.77
N ASN A 17 -28.22 0.03 -21.01
CA ASN A 17 -27.90 0.78 -22.22
C ASN A 17 -26.58 0.33 -22.85
N LYS A 18 -26.64 -0.21 -24.07
CA LYS A 18 -25.52 -0.84 -24.82
C LYS A 18 -24.48 0.16 -25.32
N ASP A 19 -24.33 1.31 -24.72
CA ASP A 19 -23.35 2.30 -25.13
C ASP A 19 -22.10 2.21 -24.24
N PRO A 20 -21.06 1.43 -24.64
CA PRO A 20 -19.88 1.19 -23.81
C PRO A 20 -19.00 2.44 -23.64
N PHE A 21 -19.25 3.50 -24.37
CA PHE A 21 -18.56 4.80 -24.33
C PHE A 21 -19.42 5.94 -23.86
N ALA A 22 -20.59 5.66 -23.29
CA ALA A 22 -21.44 6.73 -22.77
C ALA A 22 -20.64 7.54 -21.74
N ILE A 23 -20.52 8.84 -21.98
CA ILE A 23 -20.04 9.86 -21.05
C ILE A 23 -20.66 9.65 -19.66
N GLY A 24 -21.82 9.03 -19.57
CA GLY A 24 -22.48 8.59 -18.34
C GLY A 24 -21.68 7.65 -17.44
N MET A 25 -20.78 6.81 -17.93
CA MET A 25 -19.98 5.91 -17.07
C MET A 25 -18.96 6.65 -16.24
N LEU A 26 -18.27 7.64 -16.82
CA LEU A 26 -17.27 8.47 -16.14
C LEU A 26 -17.92 9.65 -15.41
N PHE A 27 -19.21 9.90 -15.62
CA PHE A 27 -19.90 11.07 -15.09
C PHE A 27 -19.74 11.27 -13.57
N PRO A 28 -19.84 10.25 -12.69
CA PRO A 28 -19.65 10.44 -11.26
C PRO A 28 -18.22 10.82 -10.88
N LEU A 29 -17.21 10.22 -11.50
CA LEU A 29 -15.81 10.58 -11.27
C LEU A 29 -15.52 12.01 -11.79
N PHE A 30 -16.01 12.33 -13.00
CA PHE A 30 -15.91 13.67 -13.59
C PHE A 30 -16.66 14.70 -12.75
N ARG A 31 -17.90 14.38 -12.31
CA ARG A 31 -18.69 15.25 -11.42
C ARG A 31 -17.96 15.49 -10.11
N ALA A 32 -17.36 14.47 -9.50
CA ALA A 32 -16.58 14.61 -8.28
C ALA A 32 -15.39 15.55 -8.49
N ALA A 33 -14.65 15.40 -9.59
CA ALA A 33 -13.54 16.29 -9.93
C ALA A 33 -14.00 17.74 -10.14
N LEU A 34 -15.06 17.96 -10.91
CA LEU A 34 -15.61 19.29 -11.15
C LEU A 34 -16.08 19.94 -9.85
N TRP A 35 -16.84 19.23 -9.02
CA TRP A 35 -17.33 19.76 -7.75
C TRP A 35 -16.18 20.01 -6.77
N GLY A 36 -15.20 19.11 -6.70
CA GLY A 36 -14.02 19.27 -5.86
C GLY A 36 -13.22 20.52 -6.22
N LEU A 37 -12.91 20.71 -7.49
CA LEU A 37 -12.20 21.90 -7.97
C LEU A 37 -13.01 23.17 -7.74
N THR A 38 -14.32 23.15 -8.06
CA THR A 38 -15.20 24.30 -7.82
C THR A 38 -15.26 24.66 -6.34
N GLY A 39 -15.41 23.67 -5.45
CA GLY A 39 -15.42 23.88 -4.00
C GLY A 39 -14.11 24.45 -3.49
N TYR A 40 -12.98 23.93 -3.98
CA TYR A 40 -11.65 24.44 -3.65
C TYR A 40 -11.52 25.93 -4.03
N PHE A 41 -11.70 26.25 -5.31
CA PHE A 41 -11.48 27.61 -5.79
C PHE A 41 -12.46 28.62 -5.18
N ALA A 42 -13.74 28.25 -5.02
CA ALA A 42 -14.72 29.12 -4.40
C ALA A 42 -14.37 29.46 -2.95
N ALA A 43 -14.06 28.45 -2.13
CA ALA A 43 -13.74 28.65 -0.72
C ALA A 43 -12.38 29.35 -0.52
N ALA A 44 -11.35 28.98 -1.28
CA ALA A 44 -10.05 29.63 -1.23
C ALA A 44 -10.14 31.11 -1.64
N TRP A 45 -10.88 31.40 -2.72
CA TRP A 45 -11.07 32.78 -3.19
C TRP A 45 -11.85 33.65 -2.20
N ILE A 46 -12.96 33.12 -1.64
CA ILE A 46 -13.74 33.83 -0.62
C ILE A 46 -12.87 34.15 0.60
N THR A 47 -12.11 33.14 1.08
CA THR A 47 -11.24 33.31 2.26
C THR A 47 -10.13 34.32 1.97
N ALA A 48 -9.49 34.23 0.82
CA ALA A 48 -8.45 35.18 0.40
C ALA A 48 -8.98 36.61 0.30
N ALA A 49 -10.16 36.78 -0.29
CA ALA A 49 -10.81 38.09 -0.40
C ALA A 49 -11.15 38.70 0.96
N LEU A 50 -11.64 37.90 1.92
CA LEU A 50 -11.94 38.36 3.28
C LEU A 50 -10.67 38.75 4.08
N LEU A 51 -9.54 38.13 3.78
CA LEU A 51 -8.28 38.38 4.47
C LEU A 51 -7.36 39.37 3.75
N GLY A 52 -7.69 39.81 2.53
CA GLY A 52 -6.82 40.64 1.70
C GLY A 52 -5.52 39.89 1.28
N SER A 53 -5.61 38.58 1.07
CA SER A 53 -4.48 37.68 0.78
C SER A 53 -4.67 36.99 -0.57
N VAL A 54 -3.81 36.01 -0.91
CA VAL A 54 -3.93 35.23 -2.15
C VAL A 54 -4.39 33.80 -1.87
N ILE A 55 -4.98 33.15 -2.89
CA ILE A 55 -5.62 31.82 -2.75
C ILE A 55 -4.66 30.69 -2.38
N VAL A 56 -3.36 30.90 -2.56
CA VAL A 56 -2.31 29.92 -2.24
C VAL A 56 -1.70 30.15 -0.86
N ASP A 57 -2.06 31.22 -0.16
CA ASP A 57 -1.62 31.41 1.22
C ASP A 57 -2.15 30.28 2.12
N PRO A 58 -1.45 29.96 3.21
CA PRO A 58 -1.73 28.76 3.99
C PRO A 58 -3.18 28.62 4.44
N LEU A 59 -3.83 29.65 4.96
CA LEU A 59 -5.20 29.58 5.45
C LEU A 59 -6.24 29.48 4.31
N PRO A 60 -6.24 30.33 3.27
CA PRO A 60 -7.11 30.15 2.10
C PRO A 60 -6.94 28.78 1.42
N ALA A 61 -5.72 28.31 1.24
CA ALA A 61 -5.42 27.02 0.66
C ALA A 61 -6.00 25.86 1.50
N THR A 62 -5.87 25.93 2.82
CA THR A 62 -6.43 24.94 3.76
C THR A 62 -7.96 24.90 3.69
N VAL A 63 -8.62 26.06 3.76
CA VAL A 63 -10.09 26.16 3.68
C VAL A 63 -10.57 25.66 2.31
N GLY A 64 -9.87 26.03 1.24
CA GLY A 64 -10.13 25.56 -0.11
C GLY A 64 -10.01 24.04 -0.22
N TYR A 65 -8.94 23.45 0.32
CA TYR A 65 -8.73 22.00 0.28
C TYR A 65 -9.86 21.24 1.01
N VAL A 66 -10.22 21.66 2.22
CA VAL A 66 -11.29 21.02 3.00
C VAL A 66 -12.63 21.13 2.27
N ALA A 67 -12.99 22.32 1.77
CA ALA A 67 -14.22 22.51 1.00
C ALA A 67 -14.21 21.70 -0.30
N GLY A 68 -13.08 21.67 -1.01
CA GLY A 68 -12.88 20.88 -2.21
C GLY A 68 -13.06 19.39 -1.95
N LEU A 69 -12.49 18.87 -0.87
CA LEU A 69 -12.63 17.46 -0.46
C LEU A 69 -14.10 17.12 -0.14
N ILE A 70 -14.80 17.97 0.59
CA ILE A 70 -16.24 17.78 0.86
C ILE A 70 -17.04 17.76 -0.46
N CYS A 71 -16.81 18.73 -1.34
CA CYS A 71 -17.49 18.80 -2.64
C CYS A 71 -17.13 17.59 -3.55
N TRP A 72 -15.88 17.12 -3.54
CA TRP A 72 -15.48 15.89 -4.22
C TRP A 72 -16.29 14.69 -3.73
N LEU A 73 -16.42 14.51 -2.42
CA LEU A 73 -17.19 13.42 -1.82
C LEU A 73 -18.67 13.53 -2.13
N LEU A 74 -19.24 14.74 -2.13
CA LEU A 74 -20.61 14.96 -2.57
C LEU A 74 -20.79 14.60 -4.05
N GLY A 75 -19.86 15.02 -4.90
CA GLY A 75 -19.85 14.71 -6.33
C GLY A 75 -19.71 13.20 -6.64
N SER A 76 -19.04 12.43 -5.79
CA SER A 76 -18.87 10.98 -5.94
C SER A 76 -20.15 10.17 -5.82
N GLY A 77 -21.19 10.74 -5.22
CA GLY A 77 -22.45 10.06 -4.89
C GLY A 77 -22.47 9.39 -3.52
N LEU A 78 -21.50 9.65 -2.65
CA LEU A 78 -21.44 9.12 -1.27
C LEU A 78 -22.75 9.36 -0.51
N TRP A 79 -23.33 10.54 -0.64
CA TRP A 79 -24.55 10.98 0.04
C TRP A 79 -25.84 10.64 -0.70
N GLU A 80 -25.76 10.14 -1.95
CA GLU A 80 -26.92 9.94 -2.80
C GLU A 80 -27.97 9.03 -2.14
N GLY A 81 -27.56 7.92 -1.53
CA GLY A 81 -28.46 7.03 -0.82
C GLY A 81 -29.08 7.62 0.45
N TRP A 82 -28.40 8.57 1.08
CA TRP A 82 -28.89 9.29 2.27
C TRP A 82 -29.90 10.37 1.88
N ILE A 83 -29.56 11.15 0.88
CA ILE A 83 -30.43 12.20 0.33
C ILE A 83 -31.71 11.57 -0.21
N ARG A 84 -31.62 10.49 -1.00
CA ARG A 84 -32.80 9.76 -1.51
C ARG A 84 -33.72 9.30 -0.38
N ARG A 85 -33.17 8.72 0.69
CA ARG A 85 -33.97 8.29 1.86
C ARG A 85 -34.62 9.46 2.60
N ALA A 86 -33.90 10.57 2.79
CA ALA A 86 -34.43 11.77 3.45
C ALA A 86 -35.62 12.38 2.68
N PHE A 87 -35.66 12.23 1.35
CA PHE A 87 -36.74 12.68 0.48
C PHE A 87 -37.72 11.56 0.06
N GLY A 88 -37.76 10.44 0.80
CA GLY A 88 -38.73 9.36 0.54
C GLY A 88 -38.47 8.53 -0.71
N GLY A 89 -37.27 8.65 -1.32
CA GLY A 89 -36.88 7.87 -2.51
C GLY A 89 -36.44 6.45 -2.20
N LYS A 90 -36.54 5.55 -3.20
CA LYS A 90 -36.06 4.17 -3.13
C LYS A 90 -34.53 4.13 -3.01
N GLU A 91 -34.00 3.04 -2.46
CA GLU A 91 -32.55 2.80 -2.42
C GLU A 91 -31.93 2.91 -3.82
N ALA A 92 -30.68 3.40 -3.85
CA ALA A 92 -29.96 3.47 -5.12
C ALA A 92 -29.79 2.06 -5.71
N PRO A 93 -30.00 1.88 -7.04
CA PRO A 93 -29.87 0.57 -7.66
C PRO A 93 -28.44 0.02 -7.47
N SER A 94 -28.33 -1.30 -7.28
CA SER A 94 -27.05 -1.99 -7.25
C SER A 94 -26.48 -2.02 -8.68
N PHE A 95 -25.29 -1.46 -8.85
CA PHE A 95 -24.59 -1.48 -10.15
C PHE A 95 -23.74 -2.75 -10.26
N THR A 96 -24.06 -3.60 -11.22
CA THR A 96 -23.35 -4.87 -11.47
C THR A 96 -22.38 -4.79 -12.66
N GLY A 97 -22.57 -3.82 -13.54
CA GLY A 97 -21.74 -3.60 -14.73
C GLY A 97 -20.44 -2.82 -14.46
N VAL A 98 -19.82 -2.33 -15.54
CA VAL A 98 -18.57 -1.52 -15.49
C VAL A 98 -18.75 -0.23 -14.68
N GLU A 99 -19.95 0.30 -14.60
CA GLU A 99 -20.31 1.51 -13.83
C GLU A 99 -19.91 1.42 -12.36
N ARG A 100 -19.91 0.21 -11.76
CA ARG A 100 -19.52 0.00 -10.36
C ARG A 100 -18.09 0.47 -10.03
N TYR A 101 -17.22 0.55 -11.02
CA TYR A 101 -15.84 1.01 -10.83
C TYR A 101 -15.69 2.53 -10.81
N PHE A 102 -16.68 3.27 -11.28
CA PHE A 102 -16.64 4.72 -11.43
C PHE A 102 -17.60 5.46 -10.50
N ARG A 103 -18.34 4.73 -9.67
CA ARG A 103 -19.29 5.27 -8.70
C ARG A 103 -18.93 4.88 -7.28
N PHE A 104 -19.39 5.66 -6.32
CA PHE A 104 -19.37 5.23 -4.93
C PHE A 104 -20.25 3.98 -4.77
N GLY A 105 -19.69 2.93 -4.20
CA GLY A 105 -20.41 1.67 -4.04
C GLY A 105 -19.84 0.83 -2.90
N PRO A 106 -20.68 0.01 -2.25
CA PRO A 106 -20.32 -0.78 -1.06
C PRO A 106 -19.68 -2.13 -1.38
N ASP A 107 -19.29 -2.42 -2.61
CA ASP A 107 -18.68 -3.71 -2.98
C ASP A 107 -17.16 -3.68 -2.78
N SER A 108 -16.67 -4.57 -1.90
CA SER A 108 -15.25 -4.66 -1.56
C SER A 108 -14.38 -5.07 -2.76
N LYS A 109 -14.86 -5.95 -3.63
CA LYS A 109 -14.11 -6.42 -4.81
C LYS A 109 -13.94 -5.32 -5.84
N SER A 110 -14.99 -4.54 -6.12
CA SER A 110 -14.91 -3.38 -7.00
C SER A 110 -13.99 -2.31 -6.42
N THR A 111 -14.02 -2.11 -5.10
CA THR A 111 -13.12 -1.20 -4.40
C THR A 111 -11.67 -1.67 -4.48
N ALA A 112 -11.40 -2.96 -4.30
CA ALA A 112 -10.07 -3.54 -4.45
C ALA A 112 -9.50 -3.35 -5.87
N VAL A 113 -10.31 -3.56 -6.92
CA VAL A 113 -9.88 -3.30 -8.31
C VAL A 113 -9.55 -1.82 -8.51
N ARG A 114 -10.36 -0.91 -7.95
CA ARG A 114 -10.05 0.53 -7.98
C ARG A 114 -8.73 0.85 -7.27
N TYR A 115 -8.41 0.19 -6.15
CA TYR A 115 -7.12 0.31 -5.47
C TYR A 115 -5.97 -0.16 -6.37
N VAL A 116 -6.10 -1.29 -7.06
CA VAL A 116 -5.06 -1.78 -7.99
C VAL A 116 -4.80 -0.76 -9.10
N VAL A 117 -5.86 -0.22 -9.72
CA VAL A 117 -5.72 0.79 -10.79
C VAL A 117 -5.06 2.06 -10.25
N PHE A 118 -5.53 2.56 -9.10
CA PHE A 118 -4.93 3.73 -8.44
C PHE A 118 -3.44 3.50 -8.14
N ASN A 119 -3.09 2.33 -7.59
CA ASN A 119 -1.70 2.00 -7.26
C ASN A 119 -0.80 1.93 -8.49
N VAL A 120 -1.27 1.35 -9.60
CA VAL A 120 -0.52 1.32 -10.86
C VAL A 120 -0.26 2.74 -11.36
N VAL A 121 -1.26 3.61 -11.32
CA VAL A 121 -1.14 5.02 -11.75
C VAL A 121 -0.20 5.79 -10.82
N ALA A 122 -0.41 5.72 -9.50
CA ALA A 122 0.41 6.39 -8.51
C ALA A 122 1.88 5.91 -8.56
N PHE A 123 2.09 4.60 -8.72
CA PHE A 123 3.41 4.00 -8.88
C PHE A 123 4.12 4.52 -10.13
N PHE A 124 3.41 4.66 -11.25
CA PHE A 124 3.97 5.19 -12.48
C PHE A 124 4.46 6.64 -12.29
N PHE A 125 3.61 7.52 -11.75
CA PHE A 125 3.99 8.92 -11.54
C PHE A 125 5.12 9.07 -10.51
N ALA A 126 5.04 8.38 -9.37
CA ALA A 126 6.10 8.39 -8.37
C ALA A 126 7.40 7.75 -8.89
N GLY A 127 7.29 6.74 -9.76
CA GLY A 127 8.41 6.12 -10.45
C GLY A 127 9.07 7.08 -11.45
N MET A 128 8.30 7.88 -12.19
CA MET A 128 8.85 8.92 -13.07
C MET A 128 9.63 9.98 -12.30
N ALA A 129 9.18 10.35 -11.09
CA ALA A 129 9.96 11.21 -10.19
C ALA A 129 11.29 10.56 -9.82
N ALA A 130 11.33 9.24 -9.53
CA ALA A 130 12.59 8.53 -9.30
C ALA A 130 13.51 8.53 -10.53
N MET A 131 12.96 8.36 -11.72
CA MET A 131 13.74 8.44 -12.96
C MET A 131 14.33 9.85 -13.16
N ALA A 132 13.56 10.89 -12.87
CA ALA A 132 14.04 12.28 -12.93
C ALA A 132 15.21 12.52 -11.95
N ILE A 133 15.13 11.98 -10.71
CA ILE A 133 16.24 12.00 -9.75
C ILE A 133 17.48 11.30 -10.35
N ARG A 134 17.32 10.14 -10.99
CA ARG A 134 18.46 9.40 -11.56
C ARG A 134 19.02 10.08 -12.80
N VAL A 135 18.21 10.82 -13.57
CA VAL A 135 18.70 11.68 -14.65
C VAL A 135 19.59 12.79 -14.09
N GLN A 136 19.19 13.49 -13.02
CA GLN A 136 20.00 14.52 -12.36
C GLN A 136 21.35 13.96 -11.92
N LEU A 137 21.39 12.73 -11.40
CA LEU A 137 22.59 12.07 -10.89
C LEU A 137 23.40 11.32 -11.96
N LEU A 138 23.17 11.55 -13.26
CA LEU A 138 24.02 11.00 -14.33
C LEU A 138 25.42 11.62 -14.35
N THR A 139 25.55 12.86 -13.91
CA THR A 139 26.81 13.62 -13.90
C THR A 139 27.06 14.19 -12.50
N PRO A 140 28.31 14.24 -12.04
CA PRO A 140 28.67 14.86 -10.77
C PRO A 140 28.61 16.39 -10.87
N ASP A 141 28.65 16.94 -12.10
CA ASP A 141 28.77 18.36 -12.32
C ASP A 141 27.45 19.08 -12.14
N SER A 142 27.48 19.96 -11.24
CA SER A 142 26.77 21.20 -11.09
C SER A 142 25.25 21.23 -11.14
N THR A 143 24.84 21.99 -10.29
CA THR A 143 23.90 23.10 -10.46
C THR A 143 23.11 23.00 -11.77
N SER A 144 21.96 22.34 -11.70
CA SER A 144 20.83 22.56 -12.61
C SER A 144 21.01 22.25 -14.09
N TRP A 145 21.81 21.25 -14.47
CA TRP A 145 21.82 20.82 -15.87
C TRP A 145 20.47 20.19 -16.31
N TRP A 146 19.73 19.59 -15.37
CA TRP A 146 18.43 18.96 -15.58
C TRP A 146 17.33 19.62 -14.74
N MET A 147 17.55 19.78 -13.42
CA MET A 147 16.63 20.42 -12.49
C MET A 147 17.39 21.24 -11.44
N SER A 148 16.79 22.32 -10.95
CA SER A 148 17.34 23.09 -9.83
C SER A 148 17.36 22.27 -8.54
N GLU A 149 18.13 22.72 -7.54
CA GLU A 149 18.17 22.08 -6.21
C GLU A 149 16.78 22.06 -5.56
N ILE A 150 15.99 23.11 -5.73
CA ILE A 150 14.60 23.20 -5.26
C ILE A 150 13.75 22.12 -5.91
N GLN A 151 13.78 22.03 -7.24
CA GLN A 151 13.03 21.00 -7.99
C GLN A 151 13.49 19.58 -7.64
N TYR A 152 14.78 19.39 -7.37
CA TYR A 152 15.29 18.11 -6.89
C TYR A 152 14.72 17.75 -5.53
N ASN A 153 14.70 18.69 -4.57
CA ASN A 153 14.14 18.49 -3.24
C ASN A 153 12.64 18.15 -3.29
N GLU A 154 11.87 18.87 -4.11
CA GLU A 154 10.46 18.60 -4.34
C GLU A 154 10.25 17.22 -4.97
N THR A 155 11.06 16.87 -5.98
CA THR A 155 10.94 15.62 -6.72
C THR A 155 11.19 14.39 -5.83
N PHE A 156 12.23 14.42 -5.00
CA PHE A 156 12.45 13.30 -4.08
C PHE A 156 11.40 13.26 -2.94
N GLY A 157 10.90 14.42 -2.52
CA GLY A 157 9.81 14.51 -1.55
C GLY A 157 8.54 13.84 -2.07
N ILE A 158 8.13 14.17 -3.30
CA ILE A 158 6.98 13.56 -3.99
C ILE A 158 7.20 12.06 -4.19
N HIS A 159 8.38 11.66 -4.71
CA HIS A 159 8.71 10.25 -4.87
C HIS A 159 8.53 9.47 -3.56
N GLY A 160 9.13 9.96 -2.48
CA GLY A 160 9.08 9.30 -1.17
C GLY A 160 7.67 9.19 -0.62
N LEU A 161 6.94 10.31 -0.53
CA LEU A 161 5.59 10.34 0.02
C LEU A 161 4.62 9.45 -0.77
N MET A 162 4.63 9.58 -2.09
CA MET A 162 3.71 8.84 -2.94
C MET A 162 4.01 7.33 -2.95
N MET A 163 5.29 6.94 -2.94
CA MET A 163 5.66 5.52 -2.88
C MET A 163 5.30 4.89 -1.53
N LEU A 164 5.43 5.63 -0.43
CA LEU A 164 5.09 5.12 0.90
C LEU A 164 3.57 5.12 1.14
N LEU A 165 2.95 6.30 1.17
CA LEU A 165 1.56 6.43 1.59
C LEU A 165 0.53 6.04 0.51
N ALA A 166 0.77 6.41 -0.75
CA ALA A 166 -0.19 6.10 -1.79
C ALA A 166 -0.02 4.68 -2.36
N VAL A 167 1.23 4.21 -2.55
CA VAL A 167 1.47 2.90 -3.17
C VAL A 167 1.66 1.81 -2.12
N ALA A 168 2.73 1.84 -1.32
CA ALA A 168 3.06 0.73 -0.44
C ALA A 168 1.97 0.46 0.60
N ALA A 169 1.41 1.51 1.23
CA ALA A 169 0.34 1.38 2.22
C ALA A 169 -0.95 0.75 1.66
N SER A 170 -1.20 0.91 0.37
CA SER A 170 -2.47 0.47 -0.22
C SER A 170 -2.35 -0.66 -1.24
N ALA A 171 -1.15 -0.98 -1.75
CA ALA A 171 -0.97 -1.98 -2.82
C ALA A 171 -1.45 -3.38 -2.41
N ILE A 172 -0.91 -3.92 -1.33
CA ILE A 172 -1.29 -5.26 -0.85
C ILE A 172 -2.60 -5.16 -0.05
N VAL A 173 -2.69 -4.23 0.90
CA VAL A 173 -3.86 -4.07 1.78
C VAL A 173 -5.10 -3.75 0.96
N GLY A 174 -5.01 -2.72 0.11
CA GLY A 174 -6.13 -2.23 -0.70
C GLY A 174 -6.46 -3.15 -1.87
N GLY A 175 -5.46 -3.40 -2.73
CA GLY A 175 -5.66 -4.13 -3.99
C GLY A 175 -5.88 -5.62 -3.81
N VAL A 176 -5.13 -6.28 -2.94
CA VAL A 176 -5.21 -7.73 -2.71
C VAL A 176 -6.10 -8.04 -1.51
N GLY A 177 -5.88 -7.35 -0.38
CA GLY A 177 -6.56 -7.62 0.87
C GLY A 177 -8.07 -7.48 0.79
N TYR A 178 -8.60 -6.34 0.34
CA TYR A 178 -10.06 -6.13 0.29
C TYR A 178 -10.79 -7.02 -0.72
N TYR A 179 -10.07 -7.54 -1.71
CA TYR A 179 -10.62 -8.56 -2.61
C TYR A 179 -10.74 -9.91 -1.91
N LEU A 180 -9.70 -10.31 -1.18
CA LEU A 180 -9.55 -11.67 -0.65
C LEU A 180 -10.13 -11.87 0.75
N ILE A 181 -10.11 -10.84 1.62
CA ILE A 181 -10.60 -10.97 3.02
C ILE A 181 -12.00 -11.59 3.09
N PRO A 182 -13.02 -11.10 2.36
CA PRO A 182 -14.33 -11.72 2.43
C PRO A 182 -14.32 -13.16 1.94
N LEU A 183 -13.57 -13.44 0.88
CA LEU A 183 -13.47 -14.78 0.30
C LEU A 183 -12.80 -15.76 1.27
N MET A 184 -11.71 -15.34 1.90
CA MET A 184 -10.93 -16.17 2.82
C MET A 184 -11.65 -16.39 4.14
N LEU A 185 -12.44 -15.40 4.59
CA LEU A 185 -13.24 -15.50 5.82
C LEU A 185 -14.61 -16.16 5.62
N GLY A 186 -14.99 -16.47 4.37
CA GLY A 186 -16.28 -17.08 4.06
C GLY A 186 -17.46 -16.12 4.17
N THR A 187 -17.24 -14.82 3.97
CA THR A 187 -18.27 -13.78 4.05
C THR A 187 -18.57 -13.17 2.69
N ARG A 188 -19.72 -12.49 2.58
CA ARG A 188 -20.14 -11.86 1.32
C ARG A 188 -19.44 -10.54 1.06
N ASN A 189 -19.08 -9.81 2.11
CA ASN A 189 -18.46 -8.48 2.06
C ASN A 189 -17.70 -8.21 3.36
N VAL A 190 -17.04 -7.05 3.46
CA VAL A 190 -16.45 -6.53 4.69
C VAL A 190 -17.52 -5.97 5.65
N VAL A 191 -17.15 -5.74 6.92
CA VAL A 191 -18.10 -5.30 7.97
C VAL A 191 -18.66 -3.91 7.71
N PHE A 192 -17.86 -2.96 7.24
CA PHE A 192 -18.25 -1.57 6.96
C PHE A 192 -18.03 -1.20 5.48
N PRO A 193 -18.86 -1.71 4.54
CA PRO A 193 -18.58 -1.58 3.11
C PRO A 193 -18.59 -0.13 2.61
N LYS A 194 -19.41 0.75 3.21
CA LYS A 194 -19.43 2.18 2.85
C LYS A 194 -18.17 2.90 3.31
N LEU A 195 -17.65 2.54 4.50
CA LEU A 195 -16.40 3.07 5.02
C LEU A 195 -15.22 2.67 4.11
N LEU A 196 -15.23 1.44 3.60
CA LEU A 196 -14.26 0.98 2.61
C LEU A 196 -14.37 1.76 1.29
N GLY A 197 -15.58 2.03 0.83
CA GLY A 197 -15.79 2.90 -0.33
C GLY A 197 -15.22 4.29 -0.11
N LEU A 198 -15.44 4.88 1.07
CA LEU A 198 -14.90 6.20 1.44
C LEU A 198 -13.38 6.21 1.44
N SER A 199 -12.72 5.18 2.00
CA SER A 199 -11.26 5.10 2.04
C SER A 199 -10.63 5.23 0.65
N TRP A 200 -11.21 4.61 -0.37
CA TRP A 200 -10.73 4.78 -1.74
C TRP A 200 -10.98 6.19 -2.30
N TRP A 201 -12.18 6.77 -2.04
CA TRP A 201 -12.53 8.09 -2.59
C TRP A 201 -11.70 9.24 -1.99
N LEU A 202 -11.00 9.02 -0.89
CA LEU A 202 -10.03 9.96 -0.34
C LEU A 202 -8.68 9.95 -1.08
N LEU A 203 -8.29 8.83 -1.72
CA LEU A 203 -6.97 8.70 -2.33
C LEU A 203 -6.73 9.62 -3.54
N PRO A 204 -7.62 9.70 -4.57
CA PRO A 204 -7.36 10.52 -5.74
C PRO A 204 -7.15 12.01 -5.45
N PRO A 205 -8.00 12.70 -4.65
CA PRO A 205 -7.79 14.11 -4.35
C PRO A 205 -6.55 14.35 -3.49
N ALA A 206 -6.22 13.43 -2.58
CA ALA A 206 -5.01 13.53 -1.76
C ALA A 206 -3.73 13.39 -2.60
N ALA A 207 -3.68 12.39 -3.48
CA ALA A 207 -2.56 12.21 -4.40
C ALA A 207 -2.42 13.40 -5.36
N PHE A 208 -3.54 13.91 -5.87
CA PHE A 208 -3.55 15.10 -6.72
C PHE A 208 -2.98 16.32 -5.99
N ALA A 209 -3.36 16.56 -4.73
CA ALA A 209 -2.82 17.66 -3.94
C ALA A 209 -1.30 17.58 -3.80
N VAL A 210 -0.76 16.39 -3.46
CA VAL A 210 0.68 16.17 -3.33
C VAL A 210 1.41 16.44 -4.66
N PHE A 211 0.90 15.92 -5.78
CA PHE A 211 1.53 16.14 -7.09
C PHE A 211 1.46 17.58 -7.57
N MET A 212 0.42 18.31 -7.17
CA MET A 212 0.26 19.72 -7.56
C MET A 212 1.04 20.69 -6.67
N SER A 213 1.53 20.25 -5.50
CA SER A 213 2.23 21.14 -4.56
C SER A 213 3.40 21.93 -5.17
N PRO A 214 4.25 21.38 -6.07
CA PRO A 214 5.31 22.18 -6.71
C PRO A 214 4.79 23.32 -7.58
N THR A 215 3.61 23.17 -8.20
CA THR A 215 3.06 24.19 -9.10
C THR A 215 2.51 25.42 -8.36
N ILE A 216 2.38 25.35 -7.05
CA ILE A 216 1.79 26.37 -6.17
C ILE A 216 2.77 26.84 -5.11
N GLY A 217 4.06 26.88 -5.41
CA GLY A 217 5.11 27.39 -4.55
C GLY A 217 5.99 26.32 -3.93
N GLY A 218 5.69 25.04 -4.15
CA GLY A 218 6.55 23.92 -3.78
C GLY A 218 6.70 23.66 -2.29
N PHE A 219 7.60 22.73 -1.99
CA PHE A 219 8.07 22.42 -0.65
C PHE A 219 9.48 21.81 -0.71
N GLN A 220 10.33 22.10 0.27
CA GLN A 220 11.74 21.69 0.28
C GLN A 220 12.10 20.81 1.46
N THR A 221 11.10 20.27 2.16
CA THR A 221 11.25 19.56 3.43
C THR A 221 11.58 18.08 3.27
N GLY A 222 11.62 17.57 2.05
CA GLY A 222 11.52 16.12 1.83
C GLY A 222 10.14 15.60 2.27
N TRP A 223 9.96 14.28 2.25
CA TRP A 223 8.66 13.64 2.48
C TRP A 223 8.22 13.64 3.97
N TRP A 224 9.05 14.04 4.91
CA TRP A 224 8.72 14.05 6.35
C TRP A 224 8.27 15.42 6.89
N GLY A 225 8.45 16.51 6.15
CA GLY A 225 7.88 17.81 6.51
C GLY A 225 8.33 18.37 7.87
N TYR A 226 9.62 18.27 8.23
CA TYR A 226 10.06 18.69 9.56
C TYR A 226 9.98 20.20 9.79
N PRO A 227 9.36 20.67 10.89
CA PRO A 227 9.55 22.02 11.38
C PRO A 227 10.99 22.23 11.91
N PRO A 228 11.56 23.46 11.85
CA PRO A 228 10.96 24.67 11.31
C PRO A 228 11.07 24.80 9.79
N LEU A 229 11.66 23.82 9.09
CA LEU A 229 11.84 23.90 7.63
C LEU A 229 10.49 23.92 6.89
N ALA A 230 9.49 23.23 7.42
CA ALA A 230 8.14 23.20 6.86
C ALA A 230 7.53 24.62 6.77
N GLN A 231 7.60 25.40 7.84
CA GLN A 231 7.05 26.77 7.89
C GLN A 231 7.81 27.75 7.00
N ASN A 232 9.07 27.45 6.67
CA ASN A 232 9.91 28.25 5.79
C ASN A 232 9.90 27.76 4.33
N SER A 233 9.11 26.74 4.03
CA SER A 233 8.90 26.23 2.67
C SER A 233 7.87 27.09 1.92
N GLY A 234 7.78 26.90 0.60
CA GLY A 234 6.76 27.58 -0.21
C GLY A 234 5.33 27.18 0.16
N SER A 235 4.35 27.88 -0.40
CA SER A 235 2.91 27.65 -0.13
C SER A 235 2.44 26.22 -0.45
N GLY A 236 3.17 25.49 -1.29
CA GLY A 236 2.88 24.11 -1.63
C GLY A 236 2.97 23.12 -0.47
N ILE A 237 3.65 23.49 0.63
CA ILE A 237 3.76 22.66 1.84
C ILE A 237 2.38 22.33 2.45
N VAL A 238 1.43 23.24 2.38
CA VAL A 238 0.06 23.03 2.90
C VAL A 238 -0.63 21.88 2.15
N PHE A 239 -0.49 21.83 0.83
CA PHE A 239 -1.05 20.74 0.01
C PHE A 239 -0.36 19.40 0.27
N TYR A 240 0.95 19.47 0.53
CA TYR A 240 1.71 18.30 0.95
C TYR A 240 1.20 17.75 2.28
N VAL A 241 1.07 18.57 3.32
CA VAL A 241 0.60 18.16 4.66
C VAL A 241 -0.84 17.63 4.61
N LEU A 242 -1.75 18.37 3.97
CA LEU A 242 -3.16 17.99 3.86
C LEU A 242 -3.35 16.73 3.00
N GLY A 243 -2.58 16.60 1.91
CA GLY A 243 -2.58 15.42 1.08
C GLY A 243 -2.09 14.19 1.85
N ALA A 244 -0.96 14.29 2.56
CA ALA A 244 -0.43 13.24 3.41
C ALA A 244 -1.41 12.82 4.51
N ALA A 245 -1.99 13.77 5.23
CA ALA A 245 -3.00 13.51 6.25
C ALA A 245 -4.24 12.80 5.68
N THR A 246 -4.67 13.17 4.47
CA THR A 246 -5.82 12.53 3.81
C THR A 246 -5.49 11.09 3.36
N LEU A 247 -4.28 10.82 2.85
CA LEU A 247 -3.80 9.47 2.53
C LEU A 247 -3.77 8.59 3.79
N LEU A 248 -3.25 9.13 4.90
CA LEU A 248 -3.21 8.44 6.18
C LEU A 248 -4.62 8.13 6.70
N MET A 249 -5.55 9.08 6.60
CA MET A 249 -6.96 8.85 6.96
C MET A 249 -7.58 7.73 6.13
N ALA A 250 -7.31 7.68 4.83
CA ALA A 250 -7.80 6.61 3.95
C ALA A 250 -7.30 5.23 4.42
N SER A 251 -6.03 5.13 4.81
CA SER A 251 -5.42 3.91 5.34
C SER A 251 -6.04 3.49 6.67
N LEU A 252 -6.28 4.43 7.59
CA LEU A 252 -6.93 4.19 8.89
C LEU A 252 -8.35 3.65 8.72
N LEU A 253 -9.16 4.25 7.83
CA LEU A 253 -10.53 3.78 7.55
C LEU A 253 -10.53 2.34 6.99
N GLY A 254 -9.55 2.02 6.16
CA GLY A 254 -9.32 0.68 5.67
C GLY A 254 -8.92 -0.31 6.76
N ALA A 255 -8.03 0.09 7.66
CA ALA A 255 -7.57 -0.71 8.79
C ALA A 255 -8.73 -1.08 9.74
N ILE A 256 -9.59 -0.13 10.08
CA ILE A 256 -10.81 -0.37 10.87
C ILE A 256 -11.68 -1.45 10.21
N ASN A 257 -11.81 -1.42 8.88
CA ASN A 257 -12.57 -2.42 8.15
C ASN A 257 -11.95 -3.82 8.23
N ILE A 258 -10.64 -3.93 8.07
CA ILE A 258 -9.91 -5.21 8.15
C ILE A 258 -10.09 -5.82 9.54
N ALA A 259 -9.79 -5.03 10.58
CA ALA A 259 -9.89 -5.48 11.97
C ALA A 259 -11.32 -5.91 12.32
N GLY A 260 -12.30 -5.08 12.00
CA GLY A 260 -13.71 -5.39 12.24
C GLY A 260 -14.20 -6.62 11.47
N THR A 261 -13.78 -6.79 10.22
CA THR A 261 -14.18 -7.97 9.42
C THR A 261 -13.61 -9.26 9.99
N MET A 262 -12.33 -9.25 10.37
CA MET A 262 -11.70 -10.42 11.00
C MET A 262 -12.34 -10.76 12.35
N VAL A 263 -12.70 -9.76 13.15
CA VAL A 263 -13.26 -10.01 14.49
C VAL A 263 -14.71 -10.49 14.42
N TYR A 264 -15.54 -9.87 13.58
CA TYR A 264 -17.00 -10.05 13.63
C TYR A 264 -17.59 -10.92 12.52
N MET A 265 -16.87 -11.14 11.39
CA MET A 265 -17.47 -11.74 10.20
C MET A 265 -16.83 -13.07 9.77
N ARG A 266 -16.15 -13.78 10.67
CA ARG A 266 -15.59 -15.10 10.35
C ARG A 266 -16.71 -16.13 10.15
N ALA A 267 -16.53 -17.01 9.15
CA ALA A 267 -17.39 -18.17 8.97
C ALA A 267 -17.46 -19.05 10.24
N LYS A 268 -18.56 -19.77 10.39
CA LYS A 268 -18.75 -20.71 11.49
C LYS A 268 -17.58 -21.69 11.61
N GLY A 269 -17.11 -21.97 12.81
CA GLY A 269 -15.97 -22.85 13.07
C GLY A 269 -14.59 -22.25 12.80
N MET A 270 -14.50 -21.06 12.20
CA MET A 270 -13.23 -20.36 11.97
C MET A 270 -12.73 -19.70 13.27
N THR A 271 -12.12 -20.49 14.14
CA THR A 271 -11.39 -19.97 15.31
C THR A 271 -10.17 -19.18 14.90
N LEU A 272 -9.59 -18.35 15.78
CA LEU A 272 -8.39 -17.57 15.49
C LEU A 272 -7.23 -18.43 14.95
N GLY A 273 -7.02 -19.64 15.48
CA GLY A 273 -6.02 -20.58 14.97
C GLY A 273 -6.29 -21.12 13.56
N ARG A 274 -7.52 -20.99 13.06
CA ARG A 274 -7.93 -21.44 11.71
C ARG A 274 -8.04 -20.31 10.69
N VAL A 275 -7.92 -19.05 11.13
CA VAL A 275 -7.91 -17.89 10.22
C VAL A 275 -6.74 -18.02 9.25
N PRO A 276 -6.91 -17.81 7.93
CA PRO A 276 -5.82 -17.83 6.96
C PRO A 276 -4.68 -16.89 7.35
N ILE A 277 -3.45 -17.33 7.08
CA ILE A 277 -2.27 -16.59 7.55
C ILE A 277 -2.16 -15.20 6.90
N PHE A 278 -2.64 -15.05 5.66
CA PHE A 278 -2.71 -13.75 4.99
C PHE A 278 -3.61 -12.76 5.74
N VAL A 279 -4.74 -13.23 6.26
CA VAL A 279 -5.65 -12.39 7.06
C VAL A 279 -5.01 -11.98 8.39
N TRP A 280 -4.19 -12.85 9.00
CA TRP A 280 -3.39 -12.49 10.18
C TRP A 280 -2.40 -11.36 9.90
N GLY A 281 -1.69 -11.40 8.76
CA GLY A 281 -0.79 -10.32 8.36
C GLY A 281 -1.51 -8.99 8.14
N LEU A 282 -2.67 -9.03 7.50
CA LEU A 282 -3.51 -7.84 7.32
C LEU A 282 -4.05 -7.29 8.65
N PHE A 283 -4.44 -8.16 9.57
CA PHE A 283 -4.92 -7.76 10.89
C PHE A 283 -3.80 -7.13 11.73
N ALA A 284 -2.61 -7.73 11.73
CA ALA A 284 -1.44 -7.19 12.41
C ALA A 284 -1.05 -5.80 11.88
N ALA A 285 -1.08 -5.60 10.56
CA ALA A 285 -0.88 -4.29 9.92
C ALA A 285 -1.99 -3.28 10.31
N ALA A 286 -3.25 -3.72 10.31
CA ALA A 286 -4.37 -2.88 10.70
C ALA A 286 -4.28 -2.41 12.16
N THR A 287 -3.77 -3.26 13.05
CA THR A 287 -3.58 -2.92 14.46
C THR A 287 -2.60 -1.76 14.64
N ILE A 288 -1.48 -1.76 13.91
CA ILE A 288 -0.52 -0.65 13.88
C ILE A 288 -1.22 0.66 13.49
N LEU A 289 -1.91 0.66 12.34
CA LEU A 289 -2.58 1.87 11.85
C LEU A 289 -3.62 2.41 12.83
N ILE A 290 -4.41 1.54 13.47
CA ILE A 290 -5.45 1.98 14.41
C ILE A 290 -4.84 2.60 15.67
N VAL A 291 -3.73 2.04 16.17
CA VAL A 291 -3.12 2.50 17.43
C VAL A 291 -2.29 3.76 17.23
N GLU A 292 -1.56 3.88 16.12
CA GLU A 292 -0.51 4.87 15.97
C GLU A 292 -0.87 6.06 15.08
N SER A 293 -1.77 5.87 14.09
CA SER A 293 -2.20 6.98 13.22
C SER A 293 -2.74 8.21 13.96
N PRO A 294 -3.48 8.08 15.09
CA PRO A 294 -3.98 9.25 15.79
C PRO A 294 -2.89 10.22 16.28
N ALA A 295 -1.75 9.70 16.76
CA ALA A 295 -0.64 10.54 17.24
C ALA A 295 0.00 11.33 16.09
N THR A 296 0.31 10.65 14.99
CA THR A 296 0.91 11.29 13.80
C THR A 296 -0.06 12.26 13.13
N TYR A 297 -1.36 11.90 13.08
CA TYR A 297 -2.39 12.80 12.56
C TYR A 297 -2.50 14.08 13.40
N THR A 298 -2.44 13.95 14.72
CA THR A 298 -2.40 15.09 15.64
C THR A 298 -1.16 15.94 15.40
N GLY A 299 0.01 15.33 15.22
CA GLY A 299 1.24 16.03 14.87
C GLY A 299 1.13 16.86 13.59
N ALA A 300 0.55 16.29 12.54
CA ALA A 300 0.32 17.01 11.29
C ALA A 300 -0.66 18.18 11.44
N LEU A 301 -1.71 18.03 12.26
CA LEU A 301 -2.66 19.13 12.56
C LEU A 301 -2.02 20.24 13.40
N MET A 302 -1.15 19.89 14.35
CA MET A 302 -0.40 20.87 15.15
C MET A 302 0.58 21.66 14.28
N ASP A 303 1.29 20.99 13.35
CA ASP A 303 2.17 21.63 12.38
C ASP A 303 1.39 22.55 11.42
N LEU A 304 0.25 22.10 10.93
CA LEU A 304 -0.65 22.94 10.14
C LEU A 304 -1.15 24.15 10.94
N SER A 305 -1.47 24.00 12.22
CA SER A 305 -1.86 25.11 13.11
C SER A 305 -0.75 26.14 13.25
N ASP A 306 0.52 25.70 13.37
CA ASP A 306 1.65 26.63 13.38
C ASP A 306 1.72 27.46 12.09
N MET A 307 1.42 26.84 10.94
CA MET A 307 1.43 27.50 9.63
C MET A 307 0.27 28.49 9.40
N ILE A 308 -0.94 28.15 9.87
CA ILE A 308 -2.16 28.91 9.52
C ILE A 308 -2.71 29.80 10.64
N ALA A 309 -2.42 29.47 11.88
CA ALA A 309 -2.95 30.16 13.07
C ALA A 309 -1.86 30.81 13.93
N GLY A 310 -0.57 30.66 13.57
CA GLY A 310 0.55 31.22 14.34
C GLY A 310 0.68 30.61 15.73
N SER A 311 0.26 29.36 15.93
CA SER A 311 0.55 28.61 17.14
C SER A 311 2.06 28.28 17.23
N HIS A 312 2.52 27.83 18.37
CA HIS A 312 3.92 27.56 18.65
C HIS A 312 4.13 26.15 19.21
N PHE A 313 3.52 25.15 18.58
CA PHE A 313 3.71 23.76 18.98
C PHE A 313 5.15 23.29 18.70
N TYR A 314 5.65 23.59 17.51
CA TYR A 314 6.96 23.12 17.03
C TYR A 314 7.90 24.27 16.68
N THR A 315 7.39 25.48 16.49
CA THR A 315 8.15 26.66 16.03
C THR A 315 7.97 27.85 16.97
N GLY A 316 8.76 28.91 16.76
CA GLY A 316 8.70 30.09 17.61
C GLY A 316 9.42 29.93 18.98
N PRO A 317 9.21 30.87 19.91
CA PRO A 317 10.00 30.93 21.16
C PRO A 317 9.77 29.76 22.12
N THR A 318 8.61 29.10 22.05
CA THR A 318 8.23 28.00 22.93
C THR A 318 8.06 26.68 22.17
N GLY A 319 8.33 26.66 20.87
CA GLY A 319 8.15 25.49 20.03
C GLY A 319 9.21 24.40 20.27
N HIS A 320 8.80 23.15 20.08
CA HIS A 320 9.65 21.97 20.29
C HIS A 320 9.72 21.11 19.01
N PRO A 321 10.61 21.41 18.05
CA PRO A 321 10.71 20.66 16.77
C PRO A 321 10.95 19.16 16.97
N LEU A 322 11.68 18.76 18.01
CA LEU A 322 11.94 17.35 18.30
C LEU A 322 10.66 16.60 18.66
N ALA A 323 9.67 17.25 19.27
CA ALA A 323 8.37 16.63 19.54
C ALA A 323 7.60 16.25 18.26
N TYR A 324 7.79 17.01 17.16
CA TYR A 324 7.27 16.60 15.86
C TYR A 324 7.93 15.30 15.39
N MET A 325 9.26 15.18 15.53
CA MET A 325 9.98 13.98 15.12
C MET A 325 9.52 12.76 15.92
N ASP A 326 9.29 12.91 17.23
CA ASP A 326 8.74 11.85 18.08
C ASP A 326 7.35 11.40 17.58
N GLN A 327 6.43 12.34 17.29
CA GLN A 327 5.08 12.04 16.81
C GLN A 327 5.07 11.49 15.39
N PHE A 328 5.92 11.99 14.51
CA PHE A 328 6.03 11.55 13.13
C PHE A 328 6.53 10.11 13.05
N TRP A 329 7.64 9.80 13.70
CA TRP A 329 8.25 8.48 13.64
C TRP A 329 7.53 7.44 14.51
N PHE A 330 6.64 7.87 15.42
CA PHE A 330 5.76 6.97 16.17
C PHE A 330 4.90 6.10 15.25
N LEU A 331 4.47 6.61 14.08
CA LEU A 331 3.80 5.81 13.06
C LEU A 331 4.71 5.45 11.89
N PHE A 332 5.51 6.39 11.36
CA PHE A 332 6.15 6.20 10.07
C PHE A 332 7.25 5.14 10.05
N HIS A 333 7.83 4.73 11.20
CA HIS A 333 8.58 3.49 11.25
C HIS A 333 7.63 2.27 11.30
N PRO A 334 6.68 2.17 12.24
CA PRO A 334 5.70 1.09 12.23
C PRO A 334 4.97 0.92 10.89
N GLU A 335 4.77 1.98 10.14
CA GLU A 335 4.14 1.92 8.82
C GLU A 335 4.91 1.05 7.82
N VAL A 336 6.24 0.95 7.93
CA VAL A 336 7.00 0.01 7.08
C VAL A 336 6.59 -1.44 7.36
N TYR A 337 6.16 -1.74 8.57
CA TYR A 337 5.60 -3.05 8.92
C TYR A 337 4.14 -3.21 8.46
N VAL A 338 3.38 -2.11 8.33
CA VAL A 338 2.07 -2.16 7.67
C VAL A 338 2.19 -2.68 6.24
N PHE A 339 3.30 -2.42 5.57
CA PHE A 339 3.58 -2.94 4.22
C PHE A 339 4.18 -4.34 4.26
N ALA A 340 5.13 -4.58 5.15
CA ALA A 340 5.89 -5.83 5.23
C ALA A 340 5.05 -6.99 5.76
N LEU A 341 4.21 -6.78 6.79
CA LEU A 341 3.41 -7.85 7.41
C LEU A 341 2.46 -8.54 6.42
N PRO A 342 1.68 -7.83 5.58
CA PRO A 342 0.90 -8.46 4.54
C PRO A 342 1.76 -9.16 3.49
N ALA A 343 2.94 -8.64 3.15
CA ALA A 343 3.86 -9.28 2.22
C ALA A 343 4.39 -10.61 2.78
N PHE A 344 4.84 -10.63 4.02
CA PHE A 344 5.26 -11.85 4.71
C PHE A 344 4.13 -12.89 4.77
N ALA A 345 2.93 -12.43 5.07
CA ALA A 345 1.77 -13.30 5.14
C ALA A 345 1.39 -13.88 3.77
N ILE A 346 1.60 -13.16 2.66
CA ILE A 346 1.47 -13.69 1.29
C ILE A 346 2.49 -14.81 1.04
N TRP A 347 3.74 -14.67 1.50
CA TRP A 347 4.73 -15.76 1.39
C TRP A 347 4.21 -17.01 2.08
N LEU A 348 3.76 -16.87 3.32
CA LEU A 348 3.27 -17.96 4.16
C LEU A 348 1.93 -18.55 3.68
N GLU A 349 1.14 -17.82 2.89
CA GLU A 349 -0.11 -18.31 2.28
C GLU A 349 0.16 -19.07 0.97
N ILE A 350 1.08 -18.57 0.14
CA ILE A 350 1.35 -19.15 -1.19
C ILE A 350 2.27 -20.38 -1.10
N LEU A 351 3.31 -20.34 -0.28
CA LEU A 351 4.34 -21.39 -0.24
C LEU A 351 3.80 -22.78 0.14
N PRO A 352 2.88 -22.95 1.10
CA PRO A 352 2.27 -24.24 1.39
C PRO A 352 1.56 -24.86 0.18
N ALA A 353 0.80 -24.02 -0.55
CA ALA A 353 0.10 -24.46 -1.76
C ALA A 353 1.06 -24.80 -2.90
N ALA A 354 2.14 -24.06 -3.06
CA ALA A 354 3.16 -24.27 -4.09
C ALA A 354 4.05 -25.50 -3.80
N ALA A 355 4.40 -25.73 -2.54
CA ALA A 355 5.25 -26.86 -2.09
C ALA A 355 4.44 -28.12 -1.80
N LYS A 356 3.11 -28.05 -1.73
CA LYS A 356 2.21 -29.13 -1.29
C LYS A 356 2.59 -29.68 0.07
N ARG A 357 2.91 -28.79 0.99
CA ARG A 357 3.27 -29.11 2.37
C ARG A 357 2.52 -28.23 3.36
N PRO A 358 2.27 -28.72 4.57
CA PRO A 358 1.72 -27.86 5.62
C PRO A 358 2.64 -26.69 5.91
N LEU A 359 2.09 -25.56 6.33
CA LEU A 359 2.86 -24.44 6.83
C LEU A 359 3.67 -24.91 8.05
N PHE A 360 5.00 -24.85 7.94
CA PHE A 360 5.89 -25.25 9.02
C PHE A 360 5.74 -24.31 10.21
N ALA A 361 5.54 -24.90 11.40
CA ALA A 361 5.44 -24.14 12.65
C ALA A 361 4.45 -22.96 12.58
N ARG A 362 3.21 -23.22 12.11
CA ARG A 362 2.15 -22.18 11.96
C ARG A 362 2.01 -21.26 13.17
N GLY A 363 2.15 -21.78 14.40
CA GLY A 363 2.11 -20.98 15.62
C GLY A 363 3.24 -19.95 15.67
N TRP A 364 4.43 -20.30 15.20
CA TRP A 364 5.56 -19.37 15.09
C TRP A 364 5.33 -18.32 14.00
N ALA A 365 4.70 -18.70 12.89
CA ALA A 365 4.33 -17.75 11.85
C ALA A 365 3.37 -16.67 12.38
N ILE A 366 2.33 -17.08 13.11
CA ILE A 366 1.38 -16.13 13.74
C ILE A 366 2.09 -15.30 14.81
N ALA A 367 2.88 -15.91 15.68
CA ALA A 367 3.65 -15.21 16.72
C ALA A 367 4.65 -14.22 16.11
N GLY A 368 5.27 -14.57 14.96
CA GLY A 368 6.12 -13.68 14.20
C GLY A 368 5.36 -12.45 13.70
N LEU A 369 4.22 -12.63 13.03
CA LEU A 369 3.40 -11.51 12.52
C LEU A 369 2.92 -10.58 13.65
N VAL A 370 2.41 -11.16 14.75
CA VAL A 370 1.95 -10.38 15.90
C VAL A 370 3.13 -9.72 16.62
N GLY A 371 4.24 -10.43 16.80
CA GLY A 371 5.44 -9.91 17.46
C GLY A 371 6.08 -8.75 16.70
N VAL A 372 6.16 -8.82 15.36
CA VAL A 372 6.61 -7.69 14.54
C VAL A 372 5.66 -6.49 14.69
N SER A 373 4.34 -6.72 14.71
CA SER A 373 3.37 -5.64 14.92
C SER A 373 3.53 -4.96 16.28
N MET A 374 3.67 -5.76 17.34
CA MET A 374 3.81 -5.23 18.71
C MET A 374 5.14 -4.49 18.95
N LEU A 375 6.26 -5.05 18.46
CA LEU A 375 7.56 -4.40 18.57
C LEU A 375 7.64 -3.19 17.62
N GLY A 376 7.10 -3.32 16.42
CA GLY A 376 7.03 -2.25 15.43
C GLY A 376 6.43 -0.96 16.01
N ALA A 377 5.38 -1.09 16.81
CA ALA A 377 4.74 0.01 17.53
C ALA A 377 5.67 0.78 18.50
N MET A 378 6.81 0.22 18.84
CA MET A 378 7.76 0.82 19.79
C MET A 378 8.98 1.43 19.10
N LEU A 379 9.04 1.39 17.76
CA LEU A 379 10.22 1.79 16.99
C LEU A 379 10.00 3.15 16.33
N GLY A 380 10.98 4.04 16.47
CA GLY A 380 10.89 5.38 15.84
C GLY A 380 12.17 6.16 16.00
N VAL A 381 12.78 6.10 17.18
CA VAL A 381 13.93 6.94 17.54
C VAL A 381 15.19 6.69 16.70
N HIS A 382 15.37 5.48 16.16
CA HIS A 382 16.51 5.18 15.29
C HIS A 382 16.52 5.99 13.97
N HIS A 383 15.41 6.62 13.59
CA HIS A 383 15.39 7.53 12.44
C HIS A 383 16.02 8.89 12.72
N TYR A 384 16.33 9.20 13.98
CA TYR A 384 16.92 10.47 14.39
C TYR A 384 17.93 10.32 15.54
N PHE A 385 18.67 9.20 15.59
CA PHE A 385 19.75 9.02 16.55
C PHE A 385 20.77 10.17 16.54
N THR A 386 21.01 10.78 15.38
CA THR A 386 21.89 11.95 15.26
C THR A 386 21.31 13.23 15.88
N ALA A 387 20.03 13.26 16.25
CA ALA A 387 19.37 14.40 16.89
C ALA A 387 19.15 14.21 18.40
N VAL A 388 19.50 13.04 18.95
CA VAL A 388 19.39 12.74 20.38
C VAL A 388 20.74 12.24 20.93
N SER A 389 21.02 12.51 22.21
CA SER A 389 22.26 12.12 22.85
C SER A 389 22.06 11.63 24.29
N ASP A 390 20.92 11.03 24.56
CA ASP A 390 20.50 10.63 25.91
C ASP A 390 20.28 9.11 26.03
N ALA A 391 19.73 8.68 27.16
CA ALA A 391 19.43 7.27 27.45
C ALA A 391 18.46 6.60 26.47
N ARG A 392 17.78 7.36 25.58
CA ARG A 392 16.90 6.78 24.56
C ARG A 392 17.68 5.96 23.54
N MET A 393 18.91 6.36 23.20
CA MET A 393 19.70 5.67 22.17
C MET A 393 19.89 4.17 22.44
N PRO A 394 20.48 3.73 23.57
CA PRO A 394 20.68 2.29 23.81
C PRO A 394 19.36 1.53 24.00
N ILE A 395 18.33 2.15 24.54
CA ILE A 395 17.02 1.53 24.71
C ILE A 395 16.40 1.23 23.34
N PHE A 396 16.33 2.23 22.46
CA PHE A 396 15.73 2.06 21.14
C PHE A 396 16.60 1.26 20.18
N MET A 397 17.93 1.27 20.33
CA MET A 397 18.84 0.33 19.68
C MET A 397 18.41 -1.11 19.99
N THR A 398 18.34 -1.48 21.26
CA THR A 398 17.98 -2.83 21.71
C THR A 398 16.61 -3.25 21.23
N ILE A 399 15.59 -2.37 21.35
CA ILE A 399 14.22 -2.67 20.91
C ILE A 399 14.19 -2.86 19.39
N THR A 400 14.90 -2.02 18.64
CA THR A 400 14.91 -2.09 17.17
C THR A 400 15.58 -3.37 16.68
N GLU A 401 16.71 -3.77 17.25
CA GLU A 401 17.37 -5.04 16.89
C GLU A 401 16.51 -6.26 17.24
N THR A 402 15.77 -6.20 18.35
CA THR A 402 14.91 -7.28 18.82
C THR A 402 13.81 -7.63 17.80
N VAL A 403 13.38 -6.73 16.91
CA VAL A 403 12.37 -7.03 15.87
C VAL A 403 12.85 -8.11 14.89
N SER A 404 14.15 -8.34 14.79
CA SER A 404 14.73 -9.42 13.98
C SER A 404 14.29 -10.80 14.46
N ILE A 405 14.01 -11.00 15.75
CA ILE A 405 13.59 -12.29 16.33
C ILE A 405 12.22 -12.74 15.77
N PRO A 406 11.12 -11.99 15.91
CA PRO A 406 9.84 -12.41 15.33
C PRO A 406 9.88 -12.44 13.79
N THR A 407 10.69 -11.60 13.13
CA THR A 407 10.92 -11.71 11.69
C THR A 407 11.61 -13.03 11.34
N GLY A 408 12.56 -13.49 12.16
CA GLY A 408 13.19 -14.80 12.05
C GLY A 408 12.19 -15.95 12.11
N PHE A 409 11.16 -15.88 12.97
CA PHE A 409 10.08 -16.89 13.01
C PHE A 409 9.31 -16.99 11.69
N ILE A 410 9.06 -15.88 11.03
CA ILE A 410 8.41 -15.83 9.72
C ILE A 410 9.28 -16.50 8.66
N TYR A 411 10.58 -16.16 8.61
CA TYR A 411 11.53 -16.75 7.68
C TYR A 411 11.70 -18.25 7.92
N LEU A 412 11.87 -18.68 9.17
CA LEU A 412 12.00 -20.10 9.52
C LEU A 412 10.76 -20.90 9.12
N SER A 413 9.55 -20.30 9.29
CA SER A 413 8.30 -20.93 8.85
C SER A 413 8.24 -21.04 7.33
N ALA A 414 8.65 -20.01 6.58
CA ALA A 414 8.68 -20.04 5.12
C ALA A 414 9.71 -21.06 4.59
N ILE A 415 10.94 -21.01 5.08
CA ILE A 415 12.04 -21.93 4.68
C ILE A 415 11.68 -23.36 5.05
N GLY A 416 11.22 -23.62 6.28
CA GLY A 416 10.80 -24.95 6.72
C GLY A 416 9.65 -25.53 5.91
N THR A 417 8.77 -24.68 5.39
CA THR A 417 7.66 -25.09 4.50
C THR A 417 8.18 -25.60 3.14
N ILE A 418 9.16 -24.93 2.55
CA ILE A 418 9.72 -25.34 1.25
C ILE A 418 10.77 -26.43 1.39
N TRP A 419 11.37 -26.60 2.56
CA TRP A 419 12.42 -27.60 2.81
C TRP A 419 11.92 -29.03 2.59
N GLY A 420 12.53 -29.74 1.65
CA GLY A 420 12.10 -31.08 1.27
C GLY A 420 10.76 -31.17 0.54
N GLY A 421 10.16 -30.04 0.16
CA GLY A 421 8.94 -29.94 -0.66
C GLY A 421 9.24 -30.09 -2.15
N ARG A 422 8.19 -30.40 -2.92
CA ARG A 422 8.25 -30.39 -4.40
C ARG A 422 7.74 -29.04 -4.90
N LEU A 423 8.54 -28.00 -4.69
CA LEU A 423 8.15 -26.63 -5.03
C LEU A 423 7.90 -26.46 -6.53
N ARG A 424 6.69 -26.05 -6.90
CA ARG A 424 6.33 -25.70 -8.28
C ARG A 424 6.59 -24.21 -8.52
N ILE A 425 7.68 -23.92 -9.22
CA ILE A 425 8.11 -22.54 -9.52
C ILE A 425 7.39 -22.04 -10.78
N ASN A 426 6.29 -21.31 -10.58
CA ASN A 426 5.66 -20.45 -11.56
C ASN A 426 6.15 -19.00 -11.39
N ALA A 427 5.69 -18.07 -12.23
CA ALA A 427 6.14 -16.68 -12.18
C ALA A 427 5.81 -15.99 -10.84
N ALA A 428 4.68 -16.31 -10.23
CA ALA A 428 4.29 -15.77 -8.92
C ALA A 428 5.24 -16.28 -7.81
N VAL A 429 5.47 -17.58 -7.75
CA VAL A 429 6.37 -18.20 -6.75
C VAL A 429 7.82 -17.71 -6.94
N LEU A 430 8.27 -17.54 -8.18
CA LEU A 430 9.60 -16.99 -8.47
C LEU A 430 9.76 -15.57 -7.89
N LEU A 431 8.77 -14.70 -8.09
CA LEU A 431 8.76 -13.35 -7.51
C LEU A 431 8.77 -13.38 -5.97
N ILE A 432 8.01 -14.29 -5.36
CA ILE A 432 8.01 -14.48 -3.90
C ILE A 432 9.39 -14.88 -3.38
N LEU A 433 10.05 -15.85 -4.02
CA LEU A 433 11.39 -16.26 -3.60
C LEU A 433 12.41 -15.12 -3.75
N MET A 434 12.34 -14.36 -4.85
CA MET A 434 13.17 -13.18 -5.06
C MET A 434 12.87 -12.07 -4.04
N ALA A 435 11.60 -11.88 -3.68
CA ALA A 435 11.19 -10.95 -2.63
C ALA A 435 11.79 -11.34 -1.27
N MET A 436 11.74 -12.63 -0.92
CA MET A 436 12.37 -13.14 0.31
C MET A 436 13.88 -12.88 0.32
N MET A 437 14.58 -13.15 -0.80
CA MET A 437 16.02 -12.88 -0.92
C MET A 437 16.34 -11.39 -0.74
N ASN A 438 15.64 -10.52 -1.46
CA ASN A 438 15.86 -9.09 -1.37
C ASN A 438 15.54 -8.56 0.03
N PHE A 439 14.41 -8.97 0.62
CA PHE A 439 14.05 -8.54 1.97
C PHE A 439 15.05 -9.06 3.03
N LEU A 440 15.64 -10.23 2.84
CA LEU A 440 16.70 -10.73 3.73
C LEU A 440 17.90 -9.78 3.73
N VAL A 441 18.37 -9.37 2.56
CA VAL A 441 19.46 -8.37 2.44
C VAL A 441 19.03 -7.05 3.11
N GLY A 442 17.82 -6.58 2.83
CA GLY A 442 17.27 -5.39 3.47
C GLY A 442 17.20 -5.50 4.99
N GLY A 443 16.70 -6.61 5.52
CA GLY A 443 16.59 -6.85 6.97
C GLY A 443 17.95 -6.89 7.66
N LEU A 444 18.92 -7.62 7.09
CA LEU A 444 20.28 -7.69 7.63
C LEU A 444 20.98 -6.31 7.62
N THR A 445 20.84 -5.54 6.54
CA THR A 445 21.40 -4.19 6.47
C THR A 445 20.68 -3.19 7.38
N GLY A 446 19.44 -3.50 7.77
CA GLY A 446 18.67 -2.73 8.76
C GLY A 446 19.23 -2.82 10.17
N ILE A 447 19.90 -3.93 10.52
CA ILE A 447 20.56 -4.08 11.82
C ILE A 447 21.64 -2.99 11.97
N PHE A 448 22.39 -2.69 10.91
CA PHE A 448 23.39 -1.60 10.95
C PHE A 448 22.77 -0.21 11.14
N ASN A 449 21.54 0.00 10.67
CA ASN A 449 20.82 1.26 10.93
C ASN A 449 20.17 1.28 12.34
N ALA A 450 20.02 0.13 12.97
CA ALA A 450 19.52 0.00 14.34
C ALA A 450 20.64 0.17 15.37
N ASP A 451 21.85 -0.29 15.04
CA ASP A 451 23.03 -0.24 15.88
C ASP A 451 23.61 1.18 15.92
N VAL A 452 23.56 1.84 17.10
CA VAL A 452 23.97 3.25 17.24
C VAL A 452 25.39 3.52 16.73
N PRO A 453 26.44 2.77 17.11
CA PRO A 453 27.80 2.98 16.60
C PRO A 453 27.89 2.92 15.07
N ALA A 454 27.18 2.01 14.43
CA ALA A 454 27.16 1.88 12.98
C ALA A 454 26.29 2.99 12.35
N ASP A 455 25.10 3.26 12.91
CA ASP A 455 24.18 4.27 12.35
C ASP A 455 24.78 5.67 12.36
N LEU A 456 25.54 6.06 13.39
CA LEU A 456 26.20 7.36 13.42
C LEU A 456 27.14 7.59 12.23
N GLN A 457 27.66 6.54 11.61
CA GLN A 457 28.48 6.61 10.40
C GLN A 457 27.65 6.52 9.11
N LEU A 458 26.56 5.77 9.14
CA LEU A 458 25.74 5.44 7.96
C LEU A 458 24.51 6.34 7.82
N HIS A 459 24.16 7.06 8.89
CA HIS A 459 22.96 7.91 8.93
C HIS A 459 22.98 8.94 7.81
N ASN A 460 21.87 9.08 7.11
CA ASN A 460 21.72 9.97 5.95
C ASN A 460 22.64 9.68 4.74
N THR A 461 23.32 8.54 4.69
CA THR A 461 24.07 8.10 3.49
C THR A 461 23.18 7.29 2.52
N TYR A 462 23.75 6.94 1.37
CA TYR A 462 23.13 6.04 0.39
C TYR A 462 22.95 4.61 0.90
N TRP A 463 23.63 4.21 1.99
CA TRP A 463 23.37 2.96 2.69
C TRP A 463 21.90 2.85 3.11
N VAL A 464 21.35 3.89 3.71
CA VAL A 464 19.94 3.94 4.13
C VAL A 464 19.01 3.84 2.92
N VAL A 465 19.38 4.45 1.79
CA VAL A 465 18.60 4.38 0.54
C VAL A 465 18.57 2.95 0.01
N ALA A 466 19.69 2.27 -0.03
CA ALA A 466 19.76 0.86 -0.41
C ALA A 466 18.89 0.00 0.51
N HIS A 467 19.06 0.13 1.83
CA HIS A 467 18.33 -0.61 2.85
C HIS A 467 16.81 -0.57 2.62
N PHE A 468 16.21 0.61 2.59
CA PHE A 468 14.75 0.68 2.49
C PHE A 468 14.23 0.30 1.09
N HIS A 469 15.01 0.43 0.02
CA HIS A 469 14.60 -0.11 -1.28
C HIS A 469 14.64 -1.64 -1.30
N TYR A 470 15.61 -2.28 -0.63
CA TYR A 470 15.64 -3.73 -0.50
C TYR A 470 14.44 -4.27 0.28
N THR A 471 14.00 -3.57 1.33
CA THR A 471 12.81 -3.96 2.10
C THR A 471 11.52 -3.63 1.34
N MET A 472 11.36 -2.40 0.84
CA MET A 472 10.12 -1.91 0.22
C MET A 472 9.94 -2.40 -1.22
N LEU A 473 10.81 -1.99 -2.14
CA LEU A 473 10.68 -2.39 -3.54
C LEU A 473 11.02 -3.88 -3.69
N GLY A 474 12.17 -4.30 -3.14
CA GLY A 474 12.65 -5.69 -3.23
C GLY A 474 11.75 -6.69 -2.52
N GLY A 475 11.27 -6.38 -1.32
CA GLY A 475 10.41 -7.24 -0.52
C GLY A 475 8.92 -7.07 -0.85
N VAL A 476 8.39 -5.85 -0.67
CA VAL A 476 6.93 -5.62 -0.72
C VAL A 476 6.40 -5.57 -2.15
N ILE A 477 7.01 -4.79 -3.06
CA ILE A 477 6.49 -4.63 -4.42
C ILE A 477 6.68 -5.90 -5.26
N PHE A 478 7.81 -6.62 -5.12
CA PHE A 478 7.97 -7.94 -5.74
C PHE A 478 6.87 -8.90 -5.26
N THR A 479 6.56 -8.89 -3.96
CA THR A 479 5.48 -9.70 -3.39
C THR A 479 4.11 -9.27 -3.94
N TRP A 480 3.85 -7.97 -4.05
CA TRP A 480 2.59 -7.46 -4.61
C TRP A 480 2.36 -7.94 -6.04
N ILE A 481 3.38 -7.85 -6.91
CA ILE A 481 3.26 -8.33 -8.29
C ILE A 481 3.10 -9.86 -8.31
N GLY A 482 3.84 -10.58 -7.44
CA GLY A 482 3.66 -12.02 -7.27
C GLY A 482 2.24 -12.39 -6.84
N ALA A 483 1.65 -11.64 -5.92
CA ALA A 483 0.26 -11.80 -5.50
C ALA A 483 -0.73 -11.52 -6.63
N LEU A 484 -0.52 -10.45 -7.41
CA LEU A 484 -1.35 -10.17 -8.58
C LEU A 484 -1.30 -11.33 -9.58
N TYR A 485 -0.13 -11.94 -9.81
CA TYR A 485 0.01 -13.11 -10.69
C TYR A 485 -0.66 -14.37 -10.09
N TRP A 486 -0.52 -14.60 -8.77
CA TRP A 486 -1.11 -15.76 -8.11
C TRP A 486 -2.63 -15.73 -8.12
N TRP A 487 -3.24 -14.59 -7.75
CA TRP A 487 -4.70 -14.44 -7.70
C TRP A 487 -5.31 -13.91 -9.01
N PHE A 488 -4.52 -13.69 -10.07
CA PHE A 488 -5.02 -13.28 -11.38
C PHE A 488 -6.14 -14.17 -11.92
N PRO A 489 -6.04 -15.52 -11.82
CA PRO A 489 -7.14 -16.41 -12.24
C PRO A 489 -8.45 -16.15 -11.47
N LYS A 490 -8.35 -15.81 -10.19
CA LYS A 490 -9.50 -15.55 -9.32
C LYS A 490 -10.26 -14.28 -9.72
N VAL A 491 -9.53 -13.26 -10.19
CA VAL A 491 -10.10 -11.98 -10.59
C VAL A 491 -10.62 -12.02 -12.03
N THR A 492 -9.89 -12.65 -12.93
CA THR A 492 -10.13 -12.57 -14.39
C THR A 492 -10.67 -13.85 -15.02
N GLY A 493 -10.59 -15.00 -14.34
CA GLY A 493 -10.88 -16.32 -14.90
C GLY A 493 -9.86 -16.80 -15.93
N ARG A 494 -8.70 -16.18 -16.02
CA ARG A 494 -7.64 -16.50 -16.99
C ARG A 494 -6.29 -16.67 -16.31
N LYS A 495 -5.37 -17.39 -16.98
CA LYS A 495 -3.98 -17.54 -16.52
C LYS A 495 -3.10 -16.49 -17.18
N ILE A 496 -2.08 -16.02 -16.45
CA ILE A 496 -1.05 -15.13 -17.01
C ILE A 496 -0.18 -15.91 -18.02
N ASN A 497 0.52 -15.18 -18.88
CA ASN A 497 1.58 -15.77 -19.69
C ASN A 497 2.82 -15.99 -18.82
N GLU A 498 3.14 -17.27 -18.54
CA GLU A 498 4.23 -17.67 -17.65
C GLU A 498 5.61 -17.30 -18.17
N PHE A 499 5.83 -17.32 -19.50
CA PHE A 499 7.11 -16.91 -20.07
C PHE A 499 7.41 -15.44 -19.76
N TRP A 500 6.49 -14.54 -20.07
CA TRP A 500 6.66 -13.13 -19.79
C TRP A 500 6.66 -12.81 -18.30
N GLY A 501 5.92 -13.59 -17.51
CA GLY A 501 5.94 -13.48 -16.05
C GLY A 501 7.30 -13.83 -15.46
N LYS A 502 7.93 -14.92 -15.89
CA LYS A 502 9.28 -15.32 -15.44
C LYS A 502 10.37 -14.42 -15.99
N PHE A 503 10.26 -14.00 -17.25
CA PHE A 503 11.16 -13.02 -17.85
C PHE A 503 11.16 -11.71 -17.04
N HIS A 504 9.98 -11.20 -16.72
CA HIS A 504 9.82 -10.02 -15.85
C HIS A 504 10.48 -10.23 -14.49
N ALA A 505 10.25 -11.38 -13.83
CA ALA A 505 10.82 -11.65 -12.52
C ALA A 505 12.37 -11.56 -12.53
N TRP A 506 13.02 -12.19 -13.53
CA TRP A 506 14.46 -12.11 -13.70
C TRP A 506 14.96 -10.72 -14.10
N TRP A 507 14.27 -10.04 -15.00
CA TRP A 507 14.59 -8.67 -15.38
C TRP A 507 14.59 -7.75 -14.15
N PHE A 508 13.53 -7.81 -13.36
CA PHE A 508 13.40 -7.04 -12.14
C PHE A 508 14.50 -7.37 -11.14
N PHE A 509 14.74 -8.64 -10.89
CA PHE A 509 15.73 -9.05 -9.91
C PHE A 509 17.14 -8.58 -10.27
N VAL A 510 17.54 -8.75 -11.52
CA VAL A 510 18.86 -8.31 -11.99
C VAL A 510 19.01 -6.79 -11.88
N PHE A 511 18.13 -6.03 -12.52
CA PHE A 511 18.25 -4.58 -12.55
C PHE A 511 17.94 -3.91 -11.21
N PHE A 512 17.13 -4.54 -10.36
CA PHE A 512 16.96 -4.13 -8.96
C PHE A 512 18.31 -4.20 -8.21
N ASN A 513 18.98 -5.33 -8.28
CA ASN A 513 20.26 -5.51 -7.60
C ASN A 513 21.36 -4.62 -8.20
N CYS A 514 21.42 -4.46 -9.53
CA CYS A 514 22.35 -3.54 -10.19
C CYS A 514 22.08 -2.06 -9.81
N THR A 515 20.85 -1.71 -9.48
CA THR A 515 20.51 -0.33 -9.09
C THR A 515 20.82 -0.09 -7.61
N PHE A 516 20.37 -0.98 -6.72
CA PHE A 516 20.34 -0.69 -5.27
C PHE A 516 21.49 -1.30 -4.49
N PHE A 517 22.09 -2.41 -4.92
CA PHE A 517 23.25 -2.96 -4.21
C PHE A 517 24.46 -2.01 -4.22
N PRO A 518 24.82 -1.37 -5.36
CA PRO A 518 25.92 -0.41 -5.36
C PRO A 518 25.68 0.83 -4.48
N MET A 519 24.42 1.12 -4.10
CA MET A 519 24.12 2.21 -3.16
C MET A 519 24.68 1.93 -1.74
N PHE A 520 24.81 0.65 -1.33
CA PHE A 520 25.50 0.31 -0.08
C PHE A 520 26.96 0.74 -0.16
N ILE A 521 27.63 0.43 -1.29
CA ILE A 521 29.04 0.79 -1.51
C ILE A 521 29.20 2.31 -1.54
N ALA A 522 28.37 3.01 -2.32
CA ALA A 522 28.42 4.47 -2.37
C ALA A 522 28.14 5.11 -1.01
N GLY A 523 27.27 4.51 -0.18
CA GLY A 523 27.01 4.96 1.18
C GLY A 523 28.20 4.77 2.11
N LEU A 524 28.92 3.67 2.04
CA LEU A 524 30.16 3.40 2.77
C LEU A 524 31.28 4.36 2.33
N ASP A 525 31.31 4.73 1.04
CA ASP A 525 32.24 5.72 0.48
C ASP A 525 31.84 7.17 0.82
N GLY A 526 30.82 7.38 1.68
CA GLY A 526 30.43 8.69 2.19
C GLY A 526 29.44 9.46 1.33
N MET A 527 28.80 8.84 0.34
CA MET A 527 27.76 9.50 -0.43
C MET A 527 26.51 9.74 0.41
N ASN A 528 26.16 11.00 0.62
CA ASN A 528 24.92 11.38 1.29
C ASN A 528 23.70 11.17 0.39
N ARG A 529 22.56 10.85 1.00
CA ARG A 529 21.26 10.85 0.30
C ARG A 529 20.75 12.28 0.14
N ARG A 530 19.84 12.50 -0.81
CA ARG A 530 19.13 13.78 -1.03
C ARG A 530 20.03 14.92 -1.49
N ILE A 531 21.09 14.59 -2.20
CA ILE A 531 22.00 15.55 -2.80
C ILE A 531 21.82 15.56 -4.32
N ALA A 532 21.67 16.74 -4.90
CA ALA A 532 21.58 16.93 -6.33
C ALA A 532 22.95 16.87 -7.04
N ILE A 533 24.00 17.07 -6.27
CA ILE A 533 25.41 17.12 -6.70
C ILE A 533 26.20 16.17 -5.81
N TYR A 534 27.09 15.39 -6.39
CA TYR A 534 27.94 14.44 -5.65
C TYR A 534 29.42 14.58 -6.05
N LEU A 535 30.32 14.03 -5.25
CA LEU A 535 31.76 14.15 -5.46
C LEU A 535 32.20 13.34 -6.69
N PRO A 536 33.14 13.86 -7.53
CA PRO A 536 33.53 13.27 -8.81
C PRO A 536 34.00 11.82 -8.74
N TYR A 537 34.65 11.39 -7.64
CA TYR A 537 35.10 10.00 -7.49
C TYR A 537 33.96 8.98 -7.44
N LEU A 538 32.73 9.41 -7.13
CA LEU A 538 31.53 8.57 -7.14
C LEU A 538 30.84 8.46 -8.52
N HIS A 539 31.42 9.10 -9.55
CA HIS A 539 30.77 9.20 -10.87
C HIS A 539 30.46 7.83 -11.47
N ASN A 540 31.43 6.95 -11.56
CA ASN A 540 31.26 5.66 -12.24
C ASN A 540 30.18 4.80 -11.58
N ILE A 541 30.14 4.77 -10.24
CA ILE A 541 29.12 4.01 -9.50
C ILE A 541 27.72 4.64 -9.67
N ASN A 542 27.62 5.98 -9.67
CA ASN A 542 26.35 6.67 -9.91
C ASN A 542 25.85 6.50 -11.35
N LEU A 543 26.72 6.55 -12.33
CA LEU A 543 26.38 6.29 -13.72
C LEU A 543 25.84 4.87 -13.90
N PHE A 544 26.53 3.87 -13.33
CA PHE A 544 26.07 2.48 -13.36
C PHE A 544 24.69 2.30 -12.72
N MET A 545 24.48 2.86 -11.50
CA MET A 545 23.19 2.84 -10.82
C MET A 545 22.09 3.52 -11.65
N SER A 546 22.39 4.65 -12.29
CA SER A 546 21.42 5.40 -13.08
C SER A 546 20.99 4.62 -14.33
N ILE A 547 21.95 4.10 -15.11
CA ILE A 547 21.66 3.26 -16.27
C ILE A 547 20.83 2.04 -15.87
N SER A 548 21.23 1.34 -14.81
CA SER A 548 20.51 0.18 -14.29
C SER A 548 19.08 0.52 -13.88
N SER A 549 18.87 1.70 -13.26
CA SER A 549 17.55 2.14 -12.83
C SER A 549 16.60 2.41 -14.01
N PHE A 550 17.10 2.86 -15.16
CA PHE A 550 16.28 3.05 -16.36
C PHE A 550 15.79 1.71 -16.92
N PHE A 551 16.64 0.68 -16.92
CA PHE A 551 16.21 -0.68 -17.27
C PHE A 551 15.22 -1.25 -16.25
N LEU A 552 15.42 -0.99 -14.96
CA LEU A 552 14.48 -1.37 -13.91
C LEU A 552 13.12 -0.69 -14.14
N GLY A 553 13.12 0.63 -14.37
CA GLY A 553 11.91 1.41 -14.64
C GLY A 553 11.15 0.92 -15.88
N ALA A 554 11.86 0.68 -16.99
CA ALA A 554 11.29 0.08 -18.20
C ALA A 554 10.69 -1.31 -17.93
N GLY A 555 11.29 -2.06 -17.00
CA GLY A 555 10.82 -3.37 -16.57
C GLY A 555 9.40 -3.38 -16.02
N PHE A 556 8.91 -2.28 -15.44
CA PHE A 556 7.53 -2.18 -14.94
C PHE A 556 6.46 -2.21 -16.05
N LEU A 557 6.82 -1.94 -17.29
CA LEU A 557 5.90 -2.09 -18.42
C LEU A 557 5.62 -3.56 -18.75
N ILE A 558 6.54 -4.47 -18.42
CA ILE A 558 6.40 -5.89 -18.74
C ILE A 558 5.25 -6.54 -17.98
N PRO A 559 5.13 -6.45 -16.63
CA PRO A 559 4.00 -7.02 -15.92
C PRO A 559 2.69 -6.35 -16.29
N LEU A 560 2.68 -5.04 -16.53
CA LEU A 560 1.49 -4.33 -16.99
C LEU A 560 0.99 -4.89 -18.33
N ALA A 561 1.89 -4.98 -19.31
CA ALA A 561 1.57 -5.57 -20.61
C ALA A 561 1.12 -7.03 -20.50
N ASN A 562 1.79 -7.83 -19.67
CA ASN A 562 1.44 -9.23 -19.45
C ASN A 562 0.05 -9.39 -18.81
N LEU A 563 -0.28 -8.59 -17.81
CA LEU A 563 -1.60 -8.61 -17.15
C LEU A 563 -2.71 -8.23 -18.14
N VAL A 564 -2.53 -7.14 -18.90
CA VAL A 564 -3.52 -6.69 -19.90
C VAL A 564 -3.68 -7.70 -21.04
N TYR A 565 -2.57 -8.19 -21.59
CA TYR A 565 -2.59 -9.21 -22.64
C TYR A 565 -3.27 -10.51 -22.15
N SER A 566 -2.89 -10.99 -20.97
CA SER A 566 -3.41 -12.22 -20.41
C SER A 566 -4.89 -12.10 -20.02
N TRP A 567 -5.33 -10.93 -19.57
CA TRP A 567 -6.75 -10.67 -19.33
C TRP A 567 -7.57 -10.79 -20.61
N ARG A 568 -7.06 -10.34 -21.73
CA ARG A 568 -7.76 -10.39 -23.03
C ARG A 568 -7.63 -11.74 -23.71
N TYR A 569 -6.42 -12.30 -23.76
CA TYR A 569 -6.04 -13.43 -24.61
C TYR A 569 -5.50 -14.65 -23.85
N GLY A 570 -5.28 -14.57 -22.54
CA GLY A 570 -4.77 -15.67 -21.73
C GLY A 570 -5.70 -16.88 -21.74
N PRO A 571 -5.18 -18.09 -21.53
CA PRO A 571 -5.99 -19.30 -21.45
C PRO A 571 -6.96 -19.23 -20.27
N LYS A 572 -8.15 -19.81 -20.43
CA LYS A 572 -9.12 -19.92 -19.32
C LYS A 572 -8.49 -20.70 -18.16
N ALA A 573 -8.78 -20.27 -16.94
CA ALA A 573 -8.31 -20.91 -15.73
C ALA A 573 -9.42 -21.76 -15.10
N ASP A 574 -9.03 -22.87 -14.48
CA ASP A 574 -9.89 -23.60 -13.57
C ASP A 574 -10.23 -22.74 -12.34
N ALA A 575 -11.27 -23.11 -11.59
CA ALA A 575 -11.63 -22.43 -10.36
C ALA A 575 -10.48 -22.42 -9.33
N ASN A 576 -9.69 -23.50 -9.28
CA ASN A 576 -8.55 -23.71 -8.39
C ASN A 576 -7.32 -24.22 -9.15
N PRO A 577 -6.62 -23.40 -9.92
CA PRO A 577 -5.50 -23.83 -10.76
C PRO A 577 -4.27 -24.28 -9.97
N TRP A 578 -4.19 -23.90 -8.70
CA TRP A 578 -3.06 -24.22 -7.83
C TRP A 578 -3.29 -25.44 -6.94
N GLY A 579 -4.53 -25.97 -6.89
CA GLY A 579 -4.94 -26.99 -5.93
C GLY A 579 -4.73 -26.52 -4.50
N SER A 580 -5.07 -25.26 -4.23
CA SER A 580 -5.04 -24.64 -2.91
C SER A 580 -6.24 -25.08 -2.08
N LYS A 581 -6.06 -25.16 -0.76
CA LYS A 581 -7.12 -25.49 0.20
C LYS A 581 -7.83 -24.25 0.78
N GLY A 582 -7.47 -23.05 0.32
CA GLY A 582 -8.12 -21.81 0.74
C GLY A 582 -9.56 -21.71 0.26
N LEU A 583 -10.44 -21.11 1.07
CA LEU A 583 -11.85 -20.89 0.74
C LEU A 583 -12.03 -20.04 -0.53
N GLU A 584 -11.16 -19.09 -0.76
CA GLU A 584 -11.17 -18.23 -1.94
C GLU A 584 -11.07 -19.06 -3.24
N TRP A 585 -10.44 -20.23 -3.20
CA TRP A 585 -10.30 -21.13 -4.36
C TRP A 585 -11.47 -22.09 -4.55
N GLN A 586 -12.40 -22.14 -3.60
CA GLN A 586 -13.62 -22.95 -3.70
C GLN A 586 -14.77 -22.20 -4.38
N VAL A 587 -14.61 -20.90 -4.57
CA VAL A 587 -15.55 -20.06 -5.33
C VAL A 587 -15.15 -20.05 -6.81
N LYS A 588 -16.12 -19.89 -7.71
CA LYS A 588 -15.87 -19.79 -9.17
C LYS A 588 -14.84 -18.71 -9.52
N SER A 589 -14.14 -18.91 -10.62
CA SER A 589 -13.21 -17.93 -11.23
C SER A 589 -13.71 -17.56 -12.63
N PRO A 590 -13.96 -16.27 -12.95
CA PRO A 590 -13.84 -15.12 -12.04
C PRO A 590 -14.83 -15.16 -10.89
N THR A 591 -14.49 -14.52 -9.78
CA THR A 591 -15.34 -14.49 -8.58
C THR A 591 -16.68 -13.80 -8.89
N PRO A 592 -17.84 -14.45 -8.60
CA PRO A 592 -19.14 -13.82 -8.79
C PRO A 592 -19.33 -12.60 -7.87
N TYR A 593 -20.28 -11.75 -8.22
CA TYR A 593 -20.59 -10.55 -7.41
C TYR A 593 -20.95 -10.93 -5.96
N VAL A 594 -21.79 -11.94 -5.78
CA VAL A 594 -22.07 -12.56 -4.47
C VAL A 594 -21.31 -13.88 -4.42
N PRO A 595 -20.19 -13.96 -3.67
CA PRO A 595 -19.34 -15.15 -3.68
C PRO A 595 -19.97 -16.35 -2.99
N TYR A 596 -20.76 -16.11 -1.94
CA TYR A 596 -21.43 -17.14 -1.14
C TYR A 596 -22.96 -16.96 -1.22
N PRO A 597 -23.71 -17.96 -1.72
CA PRO A 597 -25.17 -17.91 -1.77
C PRO A 597 -25.78 -17.82 -0.38
N ALA A 598 -27.02 -17.29 -0.29
CA ALA A 598 -27.70 -17.17 1.00
C ALA A 598 -28.08 -18.54 1.62
N THR A 599 -28.18 -19.56 0.77
CA THR A 599 -28.65 -20.90 1.14
C THR A 599 -27.53 -21.85 1.57
N ILE A 600 -26.26 -21.51 1.34
CA ILE A 600 -25.12 -22.39 1.61
C ILE A 600 -23.99 -21.54 2.20
N GLU A 601 -23.50 -21.92 3.37
CA GLU A 601 -22.38 -21.25 4.03
C GLU A 601 -21.25 -22.23 4.34
N PRO A 602 -19.97 -21.81 4.28
CA PRO A 602 -18.86 -22.66 4.69
C PRO A 602 -18.79 -22.76 6.21
N GLU A 603 -18.60 -23.98 6.72
CA GLU A 603 -18.19 -24.22 8.10
C GLU A 603 -16.75 -24.72 8.12
N VAL A 604 -15.88 -24.03 8.85
CA VAL A 604 -14.45 -24.31 8.87
C VAL A 604 -14.13 -25.32 9.97
N VAL A 605 -13.52 -26.44 9.58
CA VAL A 605 -13.18 -27.56 10.46
C VAL A 605 -11.67 -27.74 10.66
N GLY A 606 -10.83 -27.08 9.86
CA GLY A 606 -9.37 -27.15 9.93
C GLY A 606 -8.68 -25.92 9.33
N PRO A 607 -7.36 -25.79 9.47
CA PRO A 607 -6.60 -24.74 8.82
C PRO A 607 -6.46 -25.00 7.32
N ASN A 608 -6.45 -23.91 6.51
CA ASN A 608 -6.38 -23.99 5.04
C ASN A 608 -4.99 -24.31 4.49
N ASP A 609 -3.97 -24.32 5.31
CA ASP A 609 -2.56 -24.53 4.96
C ASP A 609 -2.04 -25.94 5.30
N ASN A 610 -2.91 -26.87 5.66
CA ASN A 610 -2.52 -28.25 5.96
C ASN A 610 -2.58 -29.14 4.70
N TYR A 611 -1.45 -29.31 4.05
CA TYR A 611 -1.24 -30.17 2.87
C TYR A 611 -0.63 -31.54 3.19
N ALA A 612 -0.69 -32.00 4.45
CA ALA A 612 -0.19 -33.31 4.82
C ALA A 612 -0.93 -34.43 4.05
N PRO A 613 -0.28 -35.55 3.71
CA PRO A 613 -0.95 -36.71 3.13
C PRO A 613 -2.12 -37.17 4.02
N GLY A 614 -3.30 -37.33 3.45
CA GLY A 614 -4.51 -37.73 4.18
C GLY A 614 -5.17 -36.62 5.00
N ALA A 615 -4.67 -35.38 4.96
CA ALA A 615 -5.33 -34.25 5.61
C ALA A 615 -6.74 -34.03 5.03
N LYS A 616 -7.73 -33.91 5.92
CA LYS A 616 -9.12 -33.62 5.54
C LYS A 616 -9.23 -32.23 4.93
N GLU A 617 -10.30 -32.01 4.14
CA GLU A 617 -10.64 -30.67 3.67
C GLU A 617 -10.90 -29.72 4.85
N PRO A 618 -10.44 -28.47 4.81
CA PRO A 618 -10.50 -27.56 5.95
C PRO A 618 -11.90 -26.99 6.21
N PHE A 619 -12.88 -27.28 5.37
CA PHE A 619 -14.26 -26.77 5.49
C PHE A 619 -15.27 -27.79 4.97
N VAL A 620 -16.51 -27.61 5.40
CA VAL A 620 -17.69 -28.31 4.88
C VAL A 620 -18.75 -27.28 4.50
N TRP A 621 -19.58 -27.63 3.51
CA TRP A 621 -20.69 -26.78 3.08
C TRP A 621 -21.95 -27.15 3.84
N VAL A 622 -22.56 -26.18 4.53
CA VAL A 622 -23.76 -26.37 5.34
C VAL A 622 -24.91 -25.60 4.70
N SER A 623 -26.06 -26.28 4.53
CA SER A 623 -27.28 -25.61 4.09
C SER A 623 -27.80 -24.69 5.20
N THR A 624 -28.05 -23.45 4.87
CA THR A 624 -28.69 -22.49 5.76
C THR A 624 -30.19 -22.57 5.56
N PRO A 625 -31.02 -22.75 6.60
CA PRO A 625 -32.46 -22.68 6.46
C PRO A 625 -32.87 -21.35 5.82
N SER A 626 -33.75 -21.39 4.84
CA SER A 626 -34.38 -20.18 4.29
C SER A 626 -35.09 -19.44 5.43
N LYS A 627 -34.59 -18.24 5.77
CA LYS A 627 -35.31 -17.33 6.69
C LYS A 627 -36.53 -16.77 6.00
#